data_fc2cb3899e67b5d50bf4e549a42b0fdd
#
_entry.id   fc2cb3899e67b5d50bf4e549a42b0fdd
#
_cell.length_a   1.000
_cell.length_b   1.000
_cell.length_c   1.000
_cell.angle_alpha   90.00
_cell.angle_beta   90.00
_cell.angle_gamma   90.00
#
_symmetry.space_group_name_H-M   'P 1'
#
loop_
_entity.id
_entity.type
_entity.pdbx_description
1 polymer ?
#
loop_
_entity_poly.entity_id
_entity_poly.type
_entity_poly.pdbx_seq_one_letter_code
_entity_poly.pdbx_strand_id
1 'polypeptide(L)'
;GPLILSITLFGYKNKKIIKRSDAKLYDDVYVTGNIGDSGIGYKILLKKLNLNKNLNNYYINQHKLPNPPIEFGKKLVEFANAATDISDGLLADLNNIILSSKCGAKIYLENIPFSNKTKKLLNLKKIDNDYLLTCGEDYQLIFTAKKSNSKKIISIAKKNFIKITKIGDITKKKK
;
A
#
# COMPACT_ATOMS: atom_id res chain seq x y z
N GLY A 1 27.31 -13.59 -18.50
CA GLY A 1 26.96 -12.56 -17.49
C GLY A 1 25.50 -12.70 -17.03
N PRO A 2 25.07 -11.98 -16.00
CA PRO A 2 23.67 -12.03 -15.55
C PRO A 2 22.74 -11.42 -16.59
N LEU A 3 21.49 -11.91 -16.67
CA LEU A 3 20.46 -11.29 -17.48
C LEU A 3 20.05 -9.96 -16.82
N ILE A 4 20.16 -8.87 -17.58
CA ILE A 4 19.75 -7.53 -17.15
C ILE A 4 18.61 -7.07 -18.06
N LEU A 5 17.48 -6.67 -17.45
CA LEU A 5 16.33 -6.09 -18.14
C LEU A 5 16.16 -4.64 -17.67
N SER A 6 16.01 -3.71 -18.61
CA SER A 6 15.71 -2.31 -18.31
C SER A 6 14.48 -1.87 -19.12
N ILE A 7 13.51 -1.26 -18.44
CA ILE A 7 12.29 -0.73 -19.07
C ILE A 7 12.20 0.76 -18.76
N THR A 8 12.07 1.58 -19.80
CA THR A 8 11.84 3.02 -19.67
C THR A 8 10.48 3.37 -20.26
N LEU A 9 9.66 4.07 -19.48
CA LEU A 9 8.33 4.49 -19.88
C LEU A 9 8.26 6.01 -20.00
N PHE A 10 7.72 6.49 -21.11
CA PHE A 10 7.42 7.90 -21.35
C PHE A 10 5.92 8.10 -21.45
N GLY A 11 5.42 9.24 -20.97
CA GLY A 11 4.01 9.57 -21.04
C GLY A 11 3.76 11.07 -21.07
N TYR A 12 2.55 11.47 -21.49
CA TYR A 12 2.13 12.86 -21.52
C TYR A 12 1.26 13.18 -20.30
N LYS A 13 1.50 14.36 -19.73
CA LYS A 13 0.70 14.88 -18.63
C LYS A 13 -0.58 15.54 -19.16
N ASN A 14 -1.71 14.87 -19.00
CA ASN A 14 -3.02 15.44 -19.36
C ASN A 14 -3.75 16.12 -18.19
N LYS A 15 -3.33 15.84 -16.93
CA LYS A 15 -3.96 16.34 -15.69
C LYS A 15 -2.90 16.64 -14.63
N LYS A 16 -3.34 17.07 -13.44
CA LYS A 16 -2.46 17.24 -12.27
C LYS A 16 -1.67 15.95 -12.00
N ILE A 17 -0.37 16.07 -11.76
CA ILE A 17 0.46 14.98 -11.27
C ILE A 17 0.30 14.92 -9.74
N ILE A 18 -0.01 13.77 -9.19
CA ILE A 18 0.01 13.55 -7.74
C ILE A 18 1.44 13.26 -7.33
N LYS A 19 1.96 14.03 -6.37
CA LYS A 19 3.33 13.90 -5.85
C LYS A 19 3.31 13.28 -4.46
N ARG A 20 4.46 12.84 -3.97
CA ARG A 20 4.67 12.45 -2.56
C ARG A 20 4.66 13.65 -1.62
N SER A 21 4.95 14.87 -2.11
CA SER A 21 5.24 16.08 -1.32
C SER A 21 4.02 16.95 -1.01
N ASP A 22 2.81 16.56 -1.38
CA ASP A 22 1.64 17.42 -1.31
C ASP A 22 0.63 17.02 -0.22
N ALA A 23 1.01 16.14 0.73
CA ALA A 23 0.17 15.78 1.86
C ALA A 23 -0.13 17.01 2.73
N LYS A 24 -1.38 17.13 3.15
CA LYS A 24 -1.87 18.26 3.95
C LYS A 24 -2.15 17.84 5.38
N LEU A 25 -1.93 18.74 6.32
CA LEU A 25 -2.29 18.54 7.72
C LEU A 25 -3.78 18.15 7.84
N TYR A 26 -4.05 17.13 8.64
CA TYR A 26 -5.38 16.53 8.85
C TYR A 26 -5.96 15.77 7.66
N ASP A 27 -5.18 15.50 6.61
CA ASP A 27 -5.58 14.53 5.62
C ASP A 27 -5.76 13.15 6.25
N ASP A 28 -6.74 12.39 5.79
CA ASP A 28 -6.82 10.96 6.04
C ASP A 28 -5.78 10.23 5.20
N VAL A 29 -5.19 9.17 5.77
CA VAL A 29 -4.28 8.26 5.05
C VAL A 29 -5.05 7.00 4.66
N TYR A 30 -5.02 6.66 3.38
CA TYR A 30 -5.71 5.49 2.80
C TYR A 30 -4.74 4.53 2.14
N VAL A 31 -5.09 3.25 2.16
CA VAL A 31 -4.43 2.22 1.34
C VAL A 31 -5.45 1.44 0.53
N THR A 32 -5.02 0.92 -0.64
CA THR A 32 -5.80 -0.01 -1.45
C THR A 32 -5.49 -1.46 -1.07
N GLY A 33 -6.39 -2.37 -1.37
CA GLY A 33 -6.17 -3.82 -1.28
C GLY A 33 -5.87 -4.36 0.11
N ASN A 34 -5.01 -5.34 0.16
CA ASN A 34 -4.44 -5.93 1.38
C ASN A 34 -2.92 -5.70 1.40
N ILE A 35 -2.34 -5.65 2.59
CA ILE A 35 -0.92 -5.36 2.83
C ILE A 35 -0.23 -6.60 3.39
N GLY A 36 1.02 -6.85 2.97
CA GLY A 36 1.93 -7.84 3.53
C GLY A 36 1.78 -9.26 2.96
N ASP A 37 0.80 -9.52 2.11
CA ASP A 37 0.63 -10.86 1.52
C ASP A 37 1.83 -11.23 0.62
N SER A 38 2.38 -10.26 -0.12
CA SER A 38 3.58 -10.45 -0.95
C SER A 38 4.80 -10.84 -0.14
N GLY A 39 5.06 -10.17 0.98
CA GLY A 39 6.18 -10.48 1.86
C GLY A 39 6.12 -11.90 2.43
N ILE A 40 4.91 -12.40 2.75
CA ILE A 40 4.74 -13.81 3.15
C ILE A 40 5.15 -14.74 2.00
N GLY A 41 4.75 -14.44 0.77
CA GLY A 41 5.15 -15.17 -0.43
C GLY A 41 6.67 -15.21 -0.60
N TYR A 42 7.34 -14.10 -0.38
CA TYR A 42 8.80 -14.01 -0.39
C TYR A 42 9.46 -14.89 0.68
N LYS A 43 8.97 -14.87 1.94
CA LYS A 43 9.48 -15.79 2.99
C LYS A 43 9.34 -17.26 2.60
N ILE A 44 8.24 -17.64 1.94
CA ILE A 44 8.02 -19.02 1.47
C ILE A 44 9.01 -19.37 0.36
N LEU A 45 9.24 -18.49 -0.61
CA LEU A 45 10.23 -18.68 -1.68
C LEU A 45 11.64 -18.85 -1.13
N LEU A 46 12.00 -18.10 -0.08
CA LEU A 46 13.27 -18.21 0.63
C LEU A 46 13.34 -19.44 1.57
N LYS A 47 12.30 -20.29 1.62
CA LYS A 47 12.19 -21.46 2.54
C LYS A 47 12.26 -21.07 4.03
N LYS A 48 12.00 -19.78 4.36
CA LYS A 48 11.96 -19.25 5.75
C LYS A 48 10.59 -19.42 6.41
N LEU A 49 9.57 -19.79 5.65
CA LEU A 49 8.23 -20.13 6.11
C LEU A 49 7.69 -21.26 5.25
N ASN A 50 7.03 -22.23 5.88
CA ASN A 50 6.35 -23.32 5.18
C ASN A 50 4.94 -23.47 5.74
N LEU A 51 3.96 -23.44 4.85
CA LEU A 51 2.54 -23.62 5.13
C LEU A 51 2.03 -24.82 4.32
N ASN A 52 0.72 -25.08 4.33
CA ASN A 52 0.17 -26.06 3.41
C ASN A 52 0.25 -25.57 1.95
N LYS A 53 0.20 -26.51 1.00
CA LYS A 53 0.35 -26.26 -0.44
C LYS A 53 -0.54 -25.12 -0.97
N ASN A 54 -1.81 -25.08 -0.54
CA ASN A 54 -2.76 -24.07 -1.02
C ASN A 54 -2.39 -22.66 -0.53
N LEU A 55 -1.96 -22.51 0.71
CA LEU A 55 -1.51 -21.23 1.26
C LEU A 55 -0.18 -20.81 0.65
N ASN A 56 0.78 -21.74 0.48
CA ASN A 56 2.04 -21.46 -0.19
C ASN A 56 1.78 -20.90 -1.61
N ASN A 57 0.97 -21.57 -2.40
CA ASN A 57 0.63 -21.12 -3.76
C ASN A 57 -0.04 -19.74 -3.76
N TYR A 58 -0.99 -19.51 -2.83
CA TYR A 58 -1.63 -18.21 -2.71
C TYR A 58 -0.63 -17.09 -2.49
N TYR A 59 0.22 -17.20 -1.46
CA TYR A 59 1.16 -16.12 -1.12
C TYR A 59 2.28 -15.96 -2.15
N ILE A 60 2.79 -17.07 -2.71
CA ILE A 60 3.78 -17.01 -3.79
C ILE A 60 3.21 -16.27 -5.00
N ASN A 61 1.93 -16.49 -5.33
CA ASN A 61 1.28 -15.77 -6.42
C ASN A 61 1.10 -14.28 -6.10
N GLN A 62 0.78 -13.90 -4.85
CA GLN A 62 0.72 -12.47 -4.48
C GLN A 62 2.08 -11.77 -4.70
N HIS A 63 3.19 -12.48 -4.46
CA HIS A 63 4.53 -11.94 -4.69
C HIS A 63 4.93 -11.92 -6.17
N LYS A 64 4.70 -13.00 -6.90
CA LYS A 64 5.16 -13.12 -8.30
C LYS A 64 4.28 -12.38 -9.30
N LEU A 65 3.01 -12.21 -8.99
CA LEU A 65 2.00 -11.64 -9.87
C LEU A 65 1.19 -10.57 -9.12
N PRO A 66 1.82 -9.44 -8.76
CA PRO A 66 1.14 -8.35 -8.08
C PRO A 66 0.02 -7.78 -8.98
N ASN A 67 -1.06 -7.33 -8.36
CA ASN A 67 -2.21 -6.75 -9.05
C ASN A 67 -2.39 -5.28 -8.63
N PRO A 68 -1.62 -4.34 -9.22
CA PRO A 68 -1.72 -2.93 -8.90
C PRO A 68 -3.07 -2.35 -9.35
N PRO A 69 -3.71 -1.47 -8.56
CA PRO A 69 -5.03 -0.91 -8.86
C PRO A 69 -4.94 0.24 -9.88
N ILE A 70 -4.55 -0.05 -11.12
CA ILE A 70 -4.24 0.94 -12.17
C ILE A 70 -5.42 1.86 -12.45
N GLU A 71 -6.63 1.30 -12.65
CA GLU A 71 -7.81 2.10 -13.01
C GLU A 71 -8.24 3.03 -11.86
N PHE A 72 -8.10 2.59 -10.62
CA PHE A 72 -8.31 3.43 -9.46
C PHE A 72 -7.22 4.51 -9.34
N GLY A 73 -5.96 4.14 -9.62
CA GLY A 73 -4.83 5.06 -9.61
C GLY A 73 -5.02 6.26 -10.54
N LYS A 74 -5.62 6.04 -11.73
CA LYS A 74 -5.98 7.12 -12.65
C LYS A 74 -7.00 8.12 -12.09
N LYS A 75 -7.76 7.73 -11.04
CA LYS A 75 -8.76 8.57 -10.38
C LYS A 75 -8.22 9.36 -9.20
N LEU A 76 -7.01 9.08 -8.72
CA LEU A 76 -6.41 9.79 -7.58
C LEU A 76 -6.38 11.31 -7.80
N VAL A 77 -6.18 11.77 -9.03
CA VAL A 77 -6.15 13.21 -9.38
C VAL A 77 -7.43 13.96 -8.99
N GLU A 78 -8.53 13.25 -8.76
CA GLU A 78 -9.82 13.84 -8.42
C GLU A 78 -9.96 14.17 -6.93
N PHE A 79 -9.13 13.58 -6.07
CA PHE A 79 -9.32 13.69 -4.61
C PHE A 79 -8.04 13.58 -3.78
N ALA A 80 -6.97 12.96 -4.28
CA ALA A 80 -5.75 12.78 -3.51
C ALA A 80 -4.88 14.05 -3.50
N ASN A 81 -4.23 14.29 -2.36
CA ASN A 81 -3.21 15.32 -2.21
C ASN A 81 -1.82 14.75 -2.51
N ALA A 82 -1.42 13.66 -1.85
CA ALA A 82 -0.17 12.95 -2.10
C ALA A 82 -0.42 11.45 -2.28
N ALA A 83 0.44 10.77 -3.03
CA ALA A 83 0.36 9.33 -3.23
C ALA A 83 1.71 8.73 -3.63
N THR A 84 1.87 7.44 -3.34
CA THR A 84 2.90 6.55 -3.90
C THR A 84 2.34 5.12 -3.96
N ASP A 85 3.05 4.23 -4.64
CA ASP A 85 2.86 2.79 -4.53
C ASP A 85 3.48 2.25 -3.22
N ILE A 86 3.15 1.01 -2.87
CA ILE A 86 3.74 0.27 -1.75
C ILE A 86 4.65 -0.80 -2.35
N SER A 87 5.89 -0.42 -2.61
CA SER A 87 6.95 -1.27 -3.17
C SER A 87 8.02 -1.62 -2.16
N ASP A 88 8.38 -0.69 -1.27
CA ASP A 88 9.41 -0.87 -0.24
C ASP A 88 8.82 -1.29 1.11
N GLY A 89 7.50 -1.25 1.23
CA GLY A 89 6.73 -1.57 2.42
C GLY A 89 5.92 -0.39 2.95
N LEU A 90 4.80 -0.68 3.61
CA LEU A 90 3.85 0.34 4.03
C LEU A 90 4.49 1.48 4.83
N LEU A 91 5.33 1.14 5.81
CA LEU A 91 5.97 2.15 6.66
C LEU A 91 7.04 2.96 5.92
N ALA A 92 7.83 2.32 5.04
CA ALA A 92 8.85 2.98 4.25
C ALA A 92 8.23 3.98 3.27
N ASP A 93 7.20 3.55 2.53
CA ASP A 93 6.54 4.39 1.52
C ASP A 93 5.70 5.51 2.15
N LEU A 94 5.06 5.26 3.30
CA LEU A 94 4.45 6.34 4.09
C LEU A 94 5.49 7.36 4.56
N ASN A 95 6.66 6.88 5.02
CA ASN A 95 7.74 7.77 5.46
C ASN A 95 8.24 8.65 4.31
N ASN A 96 8.29 8.15 3.08
CA ASN A 96 8.62 8.93 1.89
C ASN A 96 7.63 10.08 1.68
N ILE A 97 6.32 9.85 1.88
CA ILE A 97 5.31 10.92 1.84
C ILE A 97 5.53 11.93 2.97
N ILE A 98 5.75 11.46 4.20
CA ILE A 98 5.95 12.29 5.40
C ILE A 98 7.16 13.23 5.23
N LEU A 99 8.29 12.66 4.84
CA LEU A 99 9.53 13.42 4.65
C LEU A 99 9.39 14.45 3.53
N SER A 100 8.85 14.04 2.38
CA SER A 100 8.65 14.93 1.22
C SER A 100 7.64 16.04 1.50
N SER A 101 6.64 15.78 2.33
CA SER A 101 5.59 16.74 2.70
C SER A 101 5.93 17.54 3.96
N LYS A 102 7.06 17.27 4.63
CA LYS A 102 7.51 17.92 5.89
C LYS A 102 6.46 17.85 7.00
N CYS A 103 5.75 16.71 7.13
CA CYS A 103 4.69 16.48 8.10
C CYS A 103 4.98 15.26 8.99
N GLY A 104 4.02 14.84 9.82
CA GLY A 104 3.99 13.58 10.54
C GLY A 104 2.76 12.77 10.13
N ALA A 105 2.66 11.53 10.59
CA ALA A 105 1.46 10.72 10.48
C ALA A 105 1.19 9.94 11.77
N LYS A 106 -0.08 9.61 12.00
CA LYS A 106 -0.53 8.67 13.02
C LYS A 106 -1.22 7.52 12.30
N ILE A 107 -0.74 6.29 12.51
CA ILE A 107 -1.31 5.08 11.91
C ILE A 107 -2.03 4.28 13.00
N TYR A 108 -3.18 3.72 12.64
CA TYR A 108 -4.01 2.87 13.47
C TYR A 108 -3.77 1.41 13.05
N LEU A 109 -3.02 0.65 13.84
CA LEU A 109 -2.61 -0.72 13.51
C LEU A 109 -3.81 -1.65 13.30
N GLU A 110 -4.86 -1.44 14.08
CA GLU A 110 -6.12 -2.18 14.00
C GLU A 110 -6.85 -2.02 12.65
N ASN A 111 -6.54 -0.93 11.93
CA ASN A 111 -7.17 -0.62 10.64
C ASN A 111 -6.35 -1.14 9.45
N ILE A 112 -5.15 -1.67 9.66
CA ILE A 112 -4.34 -2.18 8.54
C ILE A 112 -5.07 -3.34 7.86
N PRO A 113 -5.28 -3.26 6.53
CA PRO A 113 -6.09 -4.24 5.81
C PRO A 113 -5.29 -5.50 5.49
N PHE A 114 -5.11 -6.39 6.43
CA PHE A 114 -4.60 -7.73 6.16
C PHE A 114 -5.65 -8.61 5.52
N SER A 115 -5.24 -9.57 4.69
CA SER A 115 -6.13 -10.60 4.16
C SER A 115 -6.62 -11.53 5.28
N ASN A 116 -7.78 -12.20 5.08
CA ASN A 116 -8.27 -13.16 6.08
C ASN A 116 -7.29 -14.32 6.33
N LYS A 117 -6.51 -14.68 5.31
CA LYS A 117 -5.46 -15.71 5.45
C LYS A 117 -4.32 -15.21 6.34
N THR A 118 -3.88 -13.98 6.13
CA THR A 118 -2.81 -13.34 6.91
C THR A 118 -3.24 -13.10 8.35
N LYS A 119 -4.49 -12.66 8.60
CA LYS A 119 -5.03 -12.56 9.97
C LYS A 119 -4.99 -13.88 10.73
N LYS A 120 -5.27 -15.01 10.06
CA LYS A 120 -5.12 -16.35 10.67
C LYS A 120 -3.66 -16.66 11.03
N LEU A 121 -2.70 -16.29 10.18
CA LEU A 121 -1.28 -16.50 10.48
C LEU A 121 -0.79 -15.63 11.65
N LEU A 122 -1.27 -14.38 11.74
CA LEU A 122 -1.00 -13.50 12.89
C LEU A 122 -1.54 -14.10 14.18
N ASN A 123 -2.80 -14.56 14.18
CA ASN A 123 -3.41 -15.20 15.36
C ASN A 123 -2.66 -16.48 15.81
N LEU A 124 -2.10 -17.20 14.84
CA LEU A 124 -1.28 -18.40 15.09
C LEU A 124 0.20 -18.06 15.41
N LYS A 125 0.55 -16.77 15.50
CA LYS A 125 1.93 -16.27 15.74
C LYS A 125 2.96 -16.82 14.75
N LYS A 126 2.55 -17.17 13.52
CA LYS A 126 3.44 -17.62 12.45
C LYS A 126 4.11 -16.49 11.69
N ILE A 127 3.58 -15.29 11.83
CA ILE A 127 4.09 -14.03 11.27
C ILE A 127 3.77 -12.92 12.28
N ASP A 128 4.49 -11.83 12.24
CA ASP A 128 4.30 -10.66 13.09
C ASP A 128 3.89 -9.42 12.28
N ASN A 129 3.31 -8.43 12.96
CA ASN A 129 2.89 -7.19 12.35
C ASN A 129 4.07 -6.38 11.80
N ASP A 130 5.19 -6.33 12.52
CA ASP A 130 6.34 -5.52 12.14
C ASP A 130 6.88 -5.96 10.78
N TYR A 131 6.96 -7.28 10.57
CA TYR A 131 7.32 -7.80 9.27
C TYR A 131 6.33 -7.40 8.18
N LEU A 132 5.02 -7.55 8.41
CA LEU A 132 3.98 -7.24 7.41
C LEU A 132 3.93 -5.76 7.05
N LEU A 133 4.30 -4.87 7.97
CA LEU A 133 4.31 -3.42 7.74
C LEU A 133 5.59 -2.94 7.04
N THR A 134 6.66 -3.75 7.10
CA THR A 134 7.97 -3.39 6.55
C THR A 134 8.35 -4.18 5.30
N CYS A 135 7.66 -5.29 5.01
CA CYS A 135 7.88 -6.01 3.75
C CYS A 135 7.24 -5.26 2.58
N GLY A 136 7.93 -5.26 1.46
CA GLY A 136 7.48 -4.61 0.24
C GLY A 136 6.81 -5.55 -0.77
N GLU A 137 6.80 -5.10 -2.03
CA GLU A 137 6.32 -5.82 -3.22
C GLU A 137 4.79 -6.07 -3.24
N ASP A 138 4.01 -5.29 -2.46
CA ASP A 138 2.55 -5.38 -2.50
C ASP A 138 1.94 -4.66 -3.72
N TYR A 139 2.63 -3.63 -4.24
CA TYR A 139 2.20 -2.77 -5.36
C TYR A 139 0.76 -2.24 -5.22
N GLN A 140 0.34 -2.04 -3.98
CA GLN A 140 -0.88 -1.31 -3.66
C GLN A 140 -0.57 0.19 -3.62
N LEU A 141 -1.61 1.03 -3.50
CA LEU A 141 -1.43 2.48 -3.39
C LEU A 141 -1.61 2.92 -1.95
N ILE A 142 -0.72 3.82 -1.50
CA ILE A 142 -0.93 4.64 -0.31
C ILE A 142 -1.13 6.08 -0.74
N PHE A 143 -2.16 6.75 -0.23
CA PHE A 143 -2.44 8.14 -0.57
C PHE A 143 -3.07 8.91 0.59
N THR A 144 -2.97 10.23 0.51
CA THR A 144 -3.59 11.15 1.47
C THR A 144 -4.68 11.97 0.79
N ALA A 145 -5.75 12.24 1.51
CA ALA A 145 -6.86 13.04 1.01
C ALA A 145 -7.60 13.77 2.13
N LYS A 146 -8.23 14.91 1.81
CA LYS A 146 -9.10 15.62 2.75
C LYS A 146 -10.22 14.73 3.25
N LYS A 147 -10.56 14.81 4.54
CA LYS A 147 -11.68 14.08 5.17
C LYS A 147 -13.00 14.26 4.42
N SER A 148 -13.25 15.46 3.87
CA SER A 148 -14.45 15.75 3.07
C SER A 148 -14.58 14.90 1.81
N ASN A 149 -13.49 14.33 1.30
CA ASN A 149 -13.48 13.49 0.11
C ASN A 149 -13.83 12.02 0.41
N SER A 150 -14.01 11.60 1.69
CA SER A 150 -14.17 10.19 2.07
C SER A 150 -15.35 9.50 1.34
N LYS A 151 -16.51 10.16 1.24
CA LYS A 151 -17.68 9.62 0.51
C LYS A 151 -17.38 9.42 -0.99
N LYS A 152 -16.70 10.39 -1.61
CA LYS A 152 -16.28 10.33 -3.02
C LYS A 152 -15.29 9.17 -3.24
N ILE A 153 -14.28 9.04 -2.37
CA ILE A 153 -13.28 7.97 -2.43
C ILE A 153 -13.95 6.60 -2.36
N ILE A 154 -14.83 6.38 -1.38
CA ILE A 154 -15.56 5.13 -1.22
C ILE A 154 -16.43 4.82 -2.45
N SER A 155 -17.12 5.82 -3.00
CA SER A 155 -17.94 5.65 -4.20
C SER A 155 -17.11 5.24 -5.41
N ILE A 156 -15.97 5.90 -5.64
CA ILE A 156 -15.06 5.58 -6.75
C ILE A 156 -14.45 4.18 -6.55
N ALA A 157 -14.05 3.84 -5.32
CA ALA A 157 -13.49 2.53 -5.00
C ALA A 157 -14.49 1.39 -5.29
N LYS A 158 -15.76 1.56 -4.87
CA LYS A 158 -16.83 0.60 -5.18
C LYS A 158 -17.03 0.40 -6.69
N LYS A 159 -17.05 1.48 -7.47
CA LYS A 159 -17.20 1.42 -8.95
C LYS A 159 -16.04 0.69 -9.63
N ASN A 160 -14.86 0.72 -9.02
CA ASN A 160 -13.66 0.04 -9.55
C ASN A 160 -13.40 -1.32 -8.87
N PHE A 161 -14.30 -1.82 -8.02
CA PHE A 161 -14.15 -3.08 -7.28
C PHE A 161 -12.87 -3.14 -6.45
N ILE A 162 -12.41 -2.01 -5.93
CA ILE A 162 -11.20 -1.89 -5.12
C ILE A 162 -11.55 -1.73 -3.64
N LYS A 163 -10.91 -2.52 -2.80
CA LYS A 163 -10.96 -2.33 -1.35
C LYS A 163 -10.13 -1.10 -0.98
N ILE A 164 -10.71 -0.16 -0.24
CA ILE A 164 -10.05 1.01 0.32
C ILE A 164 -10.19 0.97 1.84
N THR A 165 -9.11 1.26 2.53
CA THR A 165 -9.09 1.34 4.00
C THR A 165 -8.42 2.63 4.44
N LYS A 166 -9.09 3.41 5.30
CA LYS A 166 -8.45 4.48 6.05
C LYS A 166 -7.62 3.86 7.16
N ILE A 167 -6.31 4.15 7.16
CA ILE A 167 -5.36 3.57 8.12
C ILE A 167 -4.77 4.60 9.09
N GLY A 168 -5.03 5.89 8.90
CA GLY A 168 -4.44 6.92 9.75
C GLY A 168 -4.79 8.34 9.33
N ASP A 169 -4.06 9.28 9.90
CA ASP A 169 -4.18 10.73 9.65
C ASP A 169 -2.81 11.39 9.54
N ILE A 170 -2.71 12.43 8.70
CA ILE A 170 -1.53 13.31 8.63
C ILE A 170 -1.54 14.29 9.80
N THR A 171 -0.42 14.40 10.50
CA THR A 171 -0.22 15.23 11.69
C THR A 171 0.87 16.28 11.48
N LYS A 172 1.02 17.19 12.42
CA LYS A 172 2.22 18.04 12.48
C LYS A 172 3.46 17.15 12.70
N LYS A 173 4.59 17.55 12.12
CA LYS A 173 5.87 16.92 12.43
C LYS A 173 6.13 17.10 13.93
N LYS A 174 6.36 16.01 14.65
CA LYS A 174 6.90 16.11 16.02
C LYS A 174 8.31 16.67 15.92
N LYS A 175 8.62 17.64 16.77
CA LYS A 175 9.99 18.16 16.96
C LYS A 175 10.88 17.07 17.55
#